data_d967b1e936ba32770905a4f3bea63285
#
_entry.id   d967b1e936ba32770905a4f3bea63285
#
_cell.length_a   1.000
_cell.length_b   1.000
_cell.length_c   1.000
_cell.angle_alpha   90.00
_cell.angle_beta   90.00
_cell.angle_gamma   90.00
#
_symmetry.space_group_name_H-M   'P 1'
#
loop_
_entity.id
_entity.type
_entity.pdbx_description
1 polymer ?
#
loop_
_entity_poly.entity_id
_entity_poly.type
_entity_poly.pdbx_seq_one_letter_code
_entity_poly.pdbx_strand_id
1 'polypeptide(L)'
;MRTKYKCILLKLSGESLMGEQGYGIDTKRLNEYAAQIHEVAASGVQVAIVIGGGNIFRGLSGASKGFDRVKGDQMGMLATVINSLALSSALEAAGQPAKVFTAINMFPIGEHYSKWRAIEAMDGGAVAIISGGTGNPFFTTDTGSALRGIEVEAEVMLKGTRVDGIYTADPEKDPTATKFAEITYDEVYNRGLKVMDLTATALCKENKLPIIVFDMDTPGNLKKVLEGEPIGTLVY
;
A
#
# COMPACT_ATOMS: atom_id res chain seq x y z
N MET A 1 -22.00 0.34 -7.69
CA MET A 1 -20.89 1.34 -7.80
C MET A 1 -20.36 1.35 -9.21
N ARG A 2 -20.21 2.52 -9.86
CA ARG A 2 -19.55 2.60 -11.17
C ARG A 2 -18.09 2.95 -10.93
N THR A 3 -17.20 1.97 -11.04
CA THR A 3 -15.77 2.14 -10.79
C THR A 3 -15.02 2.49 -12.06
N LYS A 4 -14.04 3.37 -11.95
CA LYS A 4 -13.11 3.72 -13.03
C LYS A 4 -12.08 2.60 -13.29
N TYR A 5 -11.75 1.83 -12.24
CA TYR A 5 -10.73 0.79 -12.28
C TYR A 5 -11.32 -0.57 -11.88
N LYS A 6 -10.89 -1.63 -12.55
CA LYS A 6 -11.31 -3.01 -12.28
C LYS A 6 -10.34 -3.76 -11.39
N CYS A 7 -9.05 -3.48 -11.53
CA CYS A 7 -7.99 -4.08 -10.73
C CYS A 7 -7.10 -2.98 -10.15
N ILE A 8 -6.88 -3.02 -8.85
CA ILE A 8 -6.07 -2.04 -8.13
C ILE A 8 -5.02 -2.71 -7.25
N LEU A 9 -3.89 -2.02 -7.07
CA LEU A 9 -3.02 -2.28 -5.93
C LEU A 9 -3.23 -1.18 -4.90
N LEU A 10 -3.66 -1.52 -3.70
CA LEU A 10 -3.76 -0.62 -2.56
C LEU A 10 -2.51 -0.76 -1.69
N LYS A 11 -1.70 0.30 -1.62
CA LYS A 11 -0.54 0.39 -0.73
C LYS A 11 -0.92 1.13 0.55
N LEU A 12 -0.74 0.48 1.68
CA LEU A 12 -1.00 1.04 3.01
C LEU A 12 0.30 1.22 3.79
N SER A 13 0.37 2.29 4.58
CA SER A 13 1.45 2.45 5.56
C SER A 13 1.15 1.63 6.81
N GLY A 14 2.13 0.87 7.30
CA GLY A 14 1.99 0.22 8.60
C GLY A 14 1.75 1.22 9.73
N GLU A 15 2.30 2.43 9.62
CA GLU A 15 2.08 3.50 10.61
C GLU A 15 0.62 3.93 10.73
N SER A 16 -0.15 3.82 9.64
CA SER A 16 -1.58 4.09 9.68
C SER A 16 -2.36 3.11 10.57
N LEU A 17 -1.80 1.92 10.83
CA LEU A 17 -2.42 0.93 11.73
C LEU A 17 -2.17 1.20 13.21
N MET A 18 -1.26 2.12 13.57
CA MET A 18 -0.96 2.43 14.97
C MET A 18 -2.11 3.13 15.70
N GLY A 19 -2.98 3.83 14.96
CA GLY A 19 -3.96 4.72 15.55
C GLY A 19 -3.28 5.77 16.43
N GLU A 20 -3.84 6.03 17.60
CA GLU A 20 -3.28 6.96 18.61
C GLU A 20 -2.19 6.31 19.48
N GLN A 21 -2.00 5.00 19.41
CA GLN A 21 -1.07 4.26 20.28
C GLN A 21 0.41 4.53 19.97
N GLY A 22 0.72 4.98 18.74
CA GLY A 22 2.09 5.28 18.32
C GLY A 22 2.97 4.07 17.98
N TYR A 23 2.47 2.83 18.16
CA TYR A 23 3.12 1.57 17.77
C TYR A 23 2.08 0.43 17.68
N GLY A 24 2.46 -0.69 17.06
CA GLY A 24 1.63 -1.89 17.01
C GLY A 24 0.42 -1.71 16.10
N ILE A 25 -0.67 -2.39 16.41
CA ILE A 25 -1.90 -2.43 15.61
C ILE A 25 -3.08 -1.98 16.48
N ASP A 26 -3.71 -0.90 16.08
CA ASP A 26 -4.97 -0.42 16.64
C ASP A 26 -6.14 -1.17 15.98
N THR A 27 -6.90 -1.91 16.78
CA THR A 27 -7.99 -2.75 16.28
C THR A 27 -9.12 -1.92 15.65
N LYS A 28 -9.40 -0.73 16.17
CA LYS A 28 -10.41 0.15 15.62
C LYS A 28 -10.02 0.61 14.22
N ARG A 29 -8.80 1.12 14.06
CA ARG A 29 -8.27 1.55 12.77
C ARG A 29 -8.21 0.40 11.77
N LEU A 30 -7.79 -0.78 12.21
CA LEU A 30 -7.77 -1.98 11.37
C LEU A 30 -9.16 -2.34 10.83
N ASN A 31 -10.18 -2.30 11.69
CA ASN A 31 -11.56 -2.58 11.29
C ASN A 31 -12.14 -1.49 10.36
N GLU A 32 -11.81 -0.22 10.56
CA GLU A 32 -12.18 0.87 9.66
C GLU A 32 -11.62 0.66 8.25
N TYR A 33 -10.37 0.23 8.15
CA TYR A 33 -9.74 -0.10 6.87
C TYR A 33 -10.36 -1.33 6.22
N ALA A 34 -10.58 -2.39 7.00
CA ALA A 34 -11.22 -3.61 6.50
C ALA A 34 -12.62 -3.33 5.94
N ALA A 35 -13.41 -2.48 6.60
CA ALA A 35 -14.74 -2.09 6.14
C ALA A 35 -14.70 -1.34 4.79
N GLN A 36 -13.78 -0.38 4.62
CA GLN A 36 -13.62 0.35 3.36
C GLN A 36 -13.15 -0.58 2.22
N ILE A 37 -12.21 -1.49 2.51
CA ILE A 37 -11.70 -2.45 1.53
C ILE A 37 -12.80 -3.44 1.13
N HIS A 38 -13.58 -3.94 2.10
CA HIS A 38 -14.73 -4.81 1.84
C HIS A 38 -15.77 -4.13 0.92
N GLU A 39 -16.14 -2.87 1.20
CA GLU A 39 -17.09 -2.11 0.37
C GLU A 39 -16.65 -2.08 -1.09
N VAL A 40 -15.36 -1.88 -1.32
CA VAL A 40 -14.78 -1.83 -2.67
C VAL A 40 -14.72 -3.21 -3.32
N ALA A 41 -14.21 -4.21 -2.63
CA ALA A 41 -14.09 -5.57 -3.15
C ALA A 41 -15.47 -6.18 -3.44
N ALA A 42 -16.46 -5.95 -2.58
CA ALA A 42 -17.85 -6.39 -2.76
C ALA A 42 -18.53 -5.75 -3.99
N SER A 43 -18.01 -4.62 -4.49
CA SER A 43 -18.49 -4.01 -5.74
C SER A 43 -17.95 -4.66 -7.01
N GLY A 44 -17.09 -5.69 -6.88
CA GLY A 44 -16.48 -6.44 -7.99
C GLY A 44 -15.11 -5.90 -8.43
N VAL A 45 -14.51 -4.98 -7.67
CA VAL A 45 -13.14 -4.52 -7.92
C VAL A 45 -12.15 -5.57 -7.38
N GLN A 46 -11.21 -5.98 -8.20
CA GLN A 46 -10.08 -6.82 -7.81
C GLN A 46 -9.09 -6.00 -6.98
N VAL A 47 -8.79 -6.45 -5.77
CA VAL A 47 -7.95 -5.70 -4.82
C VAL A 47 -6.75 -6.53 -4.42
N ALA A 48 -5.56 -6.06 -4.81
CA ALA A 48 -4.29 -6.49 -4.24
C ALA A 48 -3.85 -5.45 -3.19
N ILE A 49 -3.28 -5.91 -2.06
CA ILE A 49 -2.83 -5.03 -0.98
C ILE A 49 -1.37 -5.30 -0.67
N VAL A 50 -0.59 -4.24 -0.52
CA VAL A 50 0.73 -4.26 0.11
C VAL A 50 0.69 -3.33 1.32
N ILE A 51 1.06 -3.85 2.48
CA ILE A 51 1.08 -3.06 3.71
C ILE A 51 2.50 -3.01 4.31
N GLY A 52 2.93 -1.81 4.73
CA GLY A 52 4.22 -1.61 5.37
C GLY A 52 4.29 -2.19 6.79
N GLY A 53 5.50 -2.33 7.32
CA GLY A 53 5.76 -2.85 8.68
C GLY A 53 6.24 -1.81 9.69
N GLY A 54 6.21 -0.51 9.34
CA GLY A 54 6.84 0.57 10.11
C GLY A 54 6.27 0.82 11.52
N ASN A 55 5.05 0.34 11.79
CA ASN A 55 4.42 0.34 13.12
C ASN A 55 5.03 -0.69 14.08
N ILE A 56 5.71 -1.70 13.57
CA ILE A 56 6.30 -2.81 14.34
C ILE A 56 7.82 -2.69 14.31
N PHE A 57 8.42 -2.58 13.12
CA PHE A 57 9.86 -2.48 12.95
C PHE A 57 10.25 -1.73 11.69
N ARG A 58 11.29 -0.87 11.81
CA ARG A 58 11.88 -0.12 10.70
C ARG A 58 13.34 -0.53 10.50
N GLY A 59 13.66 -1.19 9.38
CA GLY A 59 15.01 -1.68 9.08
C GLY A 59 16.08 -0.59 9.07
N LEU A 60 15.80 0.59 8.47
CA LEU A 60 16.72 1.74 8.46
C LEU A 60 17.03 2.27 9.87
N SER A 61 16.01 2.36 10.75
CA SER A 61 16.21 2.75 12.14
C SER A 61 16.90 1.66 12.95
N GLY A 62 16.77 0.40 12.56
CA GLY A 62 17.49 -0.73 13.14
C GLY A 62 18.98 -0.66 12.83
N ALA A 63 19.37 -0.37 11.59
CA ALA A 63 20.77 -0.22 11.20
C ALA A 63 21.50 0.89 12.00
N SER A 64 20.84 2.02 12.28
CA SER A 64 21.38 3.07 13.14
C SER A 64 21.52 2.66 14.62
N LYS A 65 20.86 1.58 15.04
CA LYS A 65 20.94 0.99 16.39
C LYS A 65 21.88 -0.21 16.46
N GLY A 66 22.72 -0.44 15.44
CA GLY A 66 23.73 -1.49 15.42
C GLY A 66 23.28 -2.84 14.87
N PHE A 67 22.08 -2.94 14.31
CA PHE A 67 21.66 -4.12 13.56
C PHE A 67 22.35 -4.20 12.18
N ASP A 68 22.70 -5.40 11.75
CA ASP A 68 23.06 -5.64 10.36
C ASP A 68 21.91 -5.24 9.44
N ARG A 69 22.22 -4.56 8.33
CA ARG A 69 21.22 -4.01 7.40
C ARG A 69 20.31 -5.11 6.83
N VAL A 70 20.88 -6.25 6.42
CA VAL A 70 20.12 -7.36 5.84
C VAL A 70 19.15 -7.93 6.86
N LYS A 71 19.61 -8.17 8.10
CA LYS A 71 18.75 -8.65 9.20
C LYS A 71 17.67 -7.63 9.54
N GLY A 72 18.01 -6.35 9.56
CA GLY A 72 17.03 -5.28 9.79
C GLY A 72 15.93 -5.25 8.72
N ASP A 73 16.28 -5.40 7.46
CA ASP A 73 15.32 -5.46 6.36
C ASP A 73 14.47 -6.73 6.43
N GLN A 74 15.05 -7.88 6.80
CA GLN A 74 14.31 -9.13 7.04
C GLN A 74 13.32 -8.99 8.21
N MET A 75 13.69 -8.34 9.30
CA MET A 75 12.76 -8.01 10.40
C MET A 75 11.61 -7.11 9.92
N GLY A 76 11.90 -6.13 9.06
CA GLY A 76 10.89 -5.31 8.40
C GLY A 76 9.93 -6.13 7.53
N MET A 77 10.44 -7.10 6.77
CA MET A 77 9.61 -8.04 5.99
C MET A 77 8.67 -8.84 6.89
N LEU A 78 9.18 -9.39 8.02
CA LEU A 78 8.36 -10.10 9.00
C LEU A 78 7.29 -9.20 9.61
N ALA A 79 7.60 -7.94 9.87
CA ALA A 79 6.64 -6.95 10.35
C ALA A 79 5.47 -6.75 9.36
N THR A 80 5.73 -6.76 8.05
CA THR A 80 4.66 -6.71 7.04
C THR A 80 3.77 -7.95 7.09
N VAL A 81 4.32 -9.12 7.38
CA VAL A 81 3.55 -10.36 7.51
C VAL A 81 2.60 -10.29 8.70
N ILE A 82 3.06 -9.78 9.85
CA ILE A 82 2.19 -9.58 11.03
C ILE A 82 1.00 -8.68 10.69
N ASN A 83 1.25 -7.53 10.05
CA ASN A 83 0.18 -6.63 9.62
C ASN A 83 -0.77 -7.27 8.60
N SER A 84 -0.24 -8.08 7.69
CA SER A 84 -1.05 -8.78 6.68
C SER A 84 -1.98 -9.82 7.28
N LEU A 85 -1.52 -10.56 8.29
CA LEU A 85 -2.36 -11.51 9.03
C LEU A 85 -3.48 -10.79 9.81
N ALA A 86 -3.14 -9.67 10.45
CA ALA A 86 -4.14 -8.87 11.15
C ALA A 86 -5.21 -8.32 10.19
N LEU A 87 -4.79 -7.78 9.03
CA LEU A 87 -5.72 -7.27 8.02
C LEU A 87 -6.57 -8.38 7.41
N SER A 88 -6.00 -9.57 7.12
CA SER A 88 -6.74 -10.73 6.64
C SER A 88 -7.84 -11.13 7.63
N SER A 89 -7.51 -11.24 8.91
CA SER A 89 -8.48 -11.56 9.96
C SER A 89 -9.61 -10.52 10.06
N ALA A 90 -9.30 -9.23 9.94
CA ALA A 90 -10.31 -8.17 9.97
C ALA A 90 -11.22 -8.18 8.72
N LEU A 91 -10.66 -8.48 7.54
CA LEU A 91 -11.43 -8.63 6.30
C LEU A 91 -12.37 -9.83 6.38
N GLU A 92 -11.88 -10.98 6.85
CA GLU A 92 -12.69 -12.17 7.03
C GLU A 92 -13.82 -11.95 8.03
N ALA A 93 -13.55 -11.24 9.13
CA ALA A 93 -14.58 -10.84 10.11
C ALA A 93 -15.62 -9.88 9.49
N ALA A 94 -15.25 -9.08 8.51
CA ALA A 94 -16.15 -8.22 7.74
C ALA A 94 -16.89 -8.96 6.61
N GLY A 95 -16.67 -10.28 6.45
CA GLY A 95 -17.28 -11.10 5.40
C GLY A 95 -16.56 -11.04 4.05
N GLN A 96 -15.35 -10.49 3.99
CA GLN A 96 -14.53 -10.42 2.78
C GLN A 96 -13.48 -11.53 2.77
N PRO A 97 -13.53 -12.49 1.83
CA PRO A 97 -12.46 -13.45 1.64
C PRO A 97 -11.12 -12.76 1.41
N ALA A 98 -10.07 -13.22 2.07
CA ALA A 98 -8.73 -12.68 1.92
C ALA A 98 -7.70 -13.82 1.89
N LYS A 99 -6.63 -13.62 1.10
CA LYS A 99 -5.49 -14.55 1.06
C LYS A 99 -4.18 -13.81 1.28
N VAL A 100 -3.36 -14.33 2.19
CA VAL A 100 -2.03 -13.79 2.48
C VAL A 100 -0.99 -14.52 1.65
N PHE A 101 -0.29 -13.77 0.81
CA PHE A 101 0.88 -14.21 0.06
C PHE A 101 2.14 -13.61 0.66
N THR A 102 3.22 -14.38 0.67
CA THR A 102 4.51 -13.95 1.23
C THR A 102 5.61 -14.07 0.19
N ALA A 103 6.40 -13.03 0.00
CA ALA A 103 7.53 -13.01 -0.93
C ALA A 103 8.68 -13.96 -0.51
N ILE A 104 8.72 -14.33 0.78
CA ILE A 104 9.60 -15.34 1.35
C ILE A 104 8.78 -16.56 1.75
N ASN A 105 9.33 -17.76 1.63
CA ASN A 105 8.58 -18.98 1.98
C ASN A 105 8.29 -19.03 3.48
N MET A 106 7.02 -19.01 3.85
CA MET A 106 6.54 -19.00 5.24
C MET A 106 5.34 -19.95 5.46
N PHE A 107 5.27 -21.02 4.69
CA PHE A 107 4.20 -22.00 4.89
C PHE A 107 4.25 -22.61 6.32
N PRO A 108 3.11 -22.75 7.03
CA PRO A 108 1.73 -22.55 6.59
C PRO A 108 1.15 -21.14 6.90
N ILE A 109 1.96 -20.17 7.31
CA ILE A 109 1.49 -18.83 7.74
C ILE A 109 0.90 -18.03 6.55
N GLY A 110 1.50 -18.16 5.36
CA GLY A 110 1.04 -17.59 4.12
C GLY A 110 1.47 -18.42 2.93
N GLU A 111 0.80 -18.28 1.80
CA GLU A 111 1.19 -18.93 0.56
C GLU A 111 2.43 -18.23 -0.03
N HIS A 112 3.36 -19.01 -0.59
CA HIS A 112 4.45 -18.38 -1.33
C HIS A 112 3.90 -17.61 -2.53
N TYR A 113 4.31 -16.34 -2.65
CA TYR A 113 3.77 -15.44 -3.67
C TYR A 113 4.05 -15.97 -5.08
N SER A 114 3.01 -15.94 -5.88
CA SER A 114 3.05 -16.13 -7.32
C SER A 114 2.04 -15.18 -7.95
N LYS A 115 2.42 -14.47 -9.03
CA LYS A 115 1.53 -13.61 -9.80
C LYS A 115 0.21 -14.33 -10.10
N TRP A 116 0.29 -15.53 -10.64
CA TRP A 116 -0.87 -16.30 -11.10
C TRP A 116 -1.82 -16.68 -9.97
N ARG A 117 -1.27 -17.07 -8.81
CA ARG A 117 -2.09 -17.37 -7.62
C ARG A 117 -2.76 -16.15 -7.03
N ALA A 118 -2.07 -15.00 -7.06
CA ALA A 118 -2.66 -13.75 -6.60
C ALA A 118 -3.81 -13.31 -7.50
N ILE A 119 -3.63 -13.38 -8.83
CA ILE A 119 -4.70 -13.09 -9.81
C ILE A 119 -5.86 -14.07 -9.64
N GLU A 120 -5.60 -15.38 -9.57
CA GLU A 120 -6.65 -16.40 -9.34
C GLU A 120 -7.45 -16.12 -8.05
N ALA A 121 -6.80 -15.70 -6.99
CA ALA A 121 -7.48 -15.34 -5.74
C ALA A 121 -8.41 -14.12 -5.93
N MET A 122 -7.94 -13.09 -6.64
CA MET A 122 -8.74 -11.90 -6.94
C MET A 122 -9.88 -12.20 -7.91
N ASP A 123 -9.67 -13.04 -8.91
CA ASP A 123 -10.73 -13.53 -9.82
C ASP A 123 -11.82 -14.28 -9.06
N GLY A 124 -11.44 -15.01 -8.01
CA GLY A 124 -12.36 -15.68 -7.08
C GLY A 124 -13.02 -14.75 -6.06
N GLY A 125 -12.81 -13.43 -6.14
CA GLY A 125 -13.40 -12.43 -5.25
C GLY A 125 -12.69 -12.29 -3.90
N ALA A 126 -11.52 -12.90 -3.71
CA ALA A 126 -10.71 -12.69 -2.52
C ALA A 126 -9.79 -11.48 -2.66
N VAL A 127 -9.53 -10.77 -1.57
CA VAL A 127 -8.49 -9.75 -1.50
C VAL A 127 -7.13 -10.45 -1.39
N ALA A 128 -6.18 -10.12 -2.29
CA ALA A 128 -4.83 -10.65 -2.26
C ALA A 128 -3.92 -9.73 -1.43
N ILE A 129 -3.51 -10.15 -0.23
CA ILE A 129 -2.60 -9.39 0.63
C ILE A 129 -1.19 -9.92 0.41
N ILE A 130 -0.29 -9.07 -0.13
CA ILE A 130 1.05 -9.48 -0.51
C ILE A 130 2.06 -8.87 0.46
N SER A 131 2.74 -9.71 1.22
CA SER A 131 3.69 -9.34 2.28
C SER A 131 5.13 -9.76 1.97
N GLY A 132 6.08 -9.29 2.78
CA GLY A 132 7.51 -9.56 2.58
C GLY A 132 8.16 -8.68 1.51
N GLY A 133 7.47 -7.65 1.01
CA GLY A 133 7.99 -6.71 0.02
C GLY A 133 8.42 -7.38 -1.28
N THR A 134 9.65 -7.12 -1.71
CA THR A 134 10.28 -7.80 -2.87
C THR A 134 10.82 -9.19 -2.54
N GLY A 135 10.90 -9.54 -1.25
CA GLY A 135 11.62 -10.73 -0.76
C GLY A 135 13.14 -10.53 -0.65
N ASN A 136 13.65 -9.36 -1.02
CA ASN A 136 15.07 -9.03 -1.00
C ASN A 136 15.35 -7.83 -0.09
N PRO A 137 16.48 -7.86 0.66
CA PRO A 137 16.96 -6.69 1.39
C PRO A 137 17.25 -5.50 0.47
N PHE A 138 17.42 -4.31 1.05
CA PHE A 138 17.73 -3.04 0.39
C PHE A 138 16.59 -2.40 -0.41
N PHE A 139 15.43 -3.03 -0.49
CA PHE A 139 14.24 -2.47 -1.11
C PHE A 139 13.22 -2.02 -0.06
N THR A 140 12.47 -0.98 -0.38
CA THR A 140 11.40 -0.48 0.48
C THR A 140 10.07 -1.16 0.18
N THR A 141 9.06 -0.90 1.03
CA THR A 141 7.67 -1.30 0.75
C THR A 141 7.11 -0.59 -0.48
N ASP A 142 7.54 0.64 -0.79
CA ASP A 142 7.11 1.36 -1.98
C ASP A 142 7.58 0.64 -3.25
N THR A 143 8.86 0.21 -3.29
CA THR A 143 9.39 -0.62 -4.38
C THR A 143 8.64 -1.95 -4.50
N GLY A 144 8.38 -2.62 -3.35
CA GLY A 144 7.57 -3.83 -3.32
C GLY A 144 6.17 -3.60 -3.91
N SER A 145 5.52 -2.49 -3.55
CA SER A 145 4.19 -2.15 -4.05
C SER A 145 4.17 -1.92 -5.57
N ALA A 146 5.14 -1.18 -6.10
CA ALA A 146 5.29 -0.97 -7.53
C ALA A 146 5.46 -2.30 -8.29
N LEU A 147 6.39 -3.15 -7.81
CA LEU A 147 6.62 -4.47 -8.41
C LEU A 147 5.35 -5.32 -8.41
N ARG A 148 4.67 -5.45 -7.25
CA ARG A 148 3.45 -6.26 -7.14
C ARG A 148 2.30 -5.70 -7.94
N GLY A 149 2.13 -4.37 -8.00
CA GLY A 149 1.11 -3.73 -8.83
C GLY A 149 1.25 -4.05 -10.31
N ILE A 150 2.48 -4.00 -10.82
CA ILE A 150 2.79 -4.36 -12.20
C ILE A 150 2.54 -5.85 -12.45
N GLU A 151 3.01 -6.72 -11.54
CA GLU A 151 2.85 -8.17 -11.68
C GLU A 151 1.39 -8.62 -11.68
N VAL A 152 0.54 -8.05 -10.83
CA VAL A 152 -0.90 -8.40 -10.77
C VAL A 152 -1.74 -7.63 -11.79
N GLU A 153 -1.10 -6.89 -12.69
CA GLU A 153 -1.75 -6.14 -13.77
C GLU A 153 -2.73 -5.07 -13.25
N ALA A 154 -2.39 -4.44 -12.13
CA ALA A 154 -3.20 -3.36 -11.57
C ALA A 154 -3.26 -2.17 -12.54
N GLU A 155 -4.44 -1.62 -12.75
CA GLU A 155 -4.66 -0.43 -13.60
C GLU A 155 -4.21 0.86 -12.92
N VAL A 156 -4.10 0.84 -11.59
CA VAL A 156 -3.64 1.95 -10.76
C VAL A 156 -3.09 1.44 -9.44
N MET A 157 -2.07 2.11 -8.91
CA MET A 157 -1.63 1.95 -7.54
C MET A 157 -2.21 3.07 -6.69
N LEU A 158 -3.00 2.72 -5.68
CA LEU A 158 -3.58 3.64 -4.70
C LEU A 158 -2.67 3.69 -3.48
N LYS A 159 -2.00 4.82 -3.27
CA LYS A 159 -1.18 5.06 -2.09
C LYS A 159 -2.01 5.73 -1.00
N GLY A 160 -2.54 4.91 -0.09
CA GLY A 160 -3.27 5.36 1.08
C GLY A 160 -2.32 5.94 2.14
N THR A 161 -2.51 7.20 2.47
CA THR A 161 -1.69 7.96 3.43
C THR A 161 -2.58 8.72 4.41
N ARG A 162 -1.97 9.50 5.30
CA ARG A 162 -2.68 10.47 6.18
C ARG A 162 -2.81 11.85 5.55
N VAL A 163 -2.16 12.07 4.40
CA VAL A 163 -2.26 13.32 3.65
C VAL A 163 -3.13 13.11 2.41
N ASP A 164 -3.84 14.14 2.01
CA ASP A 164 -4.84 14.09 0.95
C ASP A 164 -4.28 14.27 -0.47
N GLY A 165 -2.95 14.25 -0.63
CA GLY A 165 -2.31 14.37 -1.93
C GLY A 165 -0.84 14.79 -1.85
N ILE A 166 -0.32 15.24 -2.99
CA ILE A 166 1.04 15.76 -3.15
C ILE A 166 0.97 17.28 -3.23
N TYR A 167 1.88 17.94 -2.50
CA TYR A 167 1.95 19.40 -2.41
C TYR A 167 3.27 19.94 -2.97
N THR A 168 3.28 21.23 -3.31
CA THR A 168 4.49 21.93 -3.76
C THR A 168 5.58 22.01 -2.68
N ALA A 169 5.19 21.96 -1.41
CA ALA A 169 6.03 21.89 -0.22
C ALA A 169 5.27 21.16 0.88
N ASP A 170 5.89 20.94 2.03
CA ASP A 170 5.24 20.35 3.21
C ASP A 170 4.15 21.29 3.77
N PRO A 171 2.85 20.94 3.64
CA PRO A 171 1.78 21.85 4.05
C PRO A 171 1.73 22.11 5.57
N GLU A 172 2.37 21.25 6.37
CA GLU A 172 2.47 21.48 7.83
C GLU A 172 3.50 22.57 8.17
N LYS A 173 4.46 22.82 7.27
CA LYS A 173 5.54 23.80 7.46
C LYS A 173 5.38 25.05 6.62
N ASP A 174 4.76 24.92 5.45
CA ASP A 174 4.55 26.01 4.51
C ASP A 174 3.06 26.19 4.20
N PRO A 175 2.40 27.19 4.80
CA PRO A 175 0.98 27.45 4.55
C PRO A 175 0.67 27.91 3.14
N THR A 176 1.69 28.23 2.31
CA THR A 176 1.52 28.57 0.90
C THR A 176 1.58 27.34 -0.03
N ALA A 177 1.87 26.16 0.53
CA ALA A 177 1.92 24.93 -0.25
C ALA A 177 0.58 24.67 -0.93
N THR A 178 0.62 24.38 -2.22
CA THR A 178 -0.57 24.06 -3.02
C THR A 178 -0.56 22.60 -3.43
N LYS A 179 -1.74 21.97 -3.38
CA LYS A 179 -1.92 20.57 -3.77
C LYS A 179 -1.98 20.44 -5.28
N PHE A 180 -1.29 19.45 -5.83
CA PHE A 180 -1.44 19.06 -7.23
C PHE A 180 -2.71 18.21 -7.40
N ALA A 181 -3.52 18.49 -8.40
CA ALA A 181 -4.57 17.58 -8.85
C ALA A 181 -3.95 16.40 -9.61
N GLU A 182 -2.99 16.71 -10.49
CA GLU A 182 -2.20 15.73 -11.24
C GLU A 182 -0.78 16.25 -11.45
N ILE A 183 0.18 15.33 -11.62
CA ILE A 183 1.59 15.65 -11.83
C ILE A 183 2.27 14.48 -12.54
N THR A 184 3.20 14.77 -13.46
CA THR A 184 3.96 13.74 -14.15
C THR A 184 5.08 13.16 -13.28
N TYR A 185 5.52 11.91 -13.56
CA TYR A 185 6.69 11.32 -12.90
C TYR A 185 7.95 12.17 -13.06
N ASP A 186 8.12 12.81 -14.24
CA ASP A 186 9.26 13.68 -14.51
C ASP A 186 9.24 14.94 -13.65
N GLU A 187 8.08 15.54 -13.44
CA GLU A 187 7.94 16.68 -12.55
C GLU A 187 8.19 16.30 -11.08
N VAL A 188 7.67 15.15 -10.64
CA VAL A 188 7.95 14.62 -9.30
C VAL A 188 9.46 14.51 -9.08
N TYR A 189 10.18 13.92 -10.05
CA TYR A 189 11.63 13.77 -10.01
C TYR A 189 12.36 15.14 -10.03
N ASN A 190 12.03 16.00 -10.99
CA ASN A 190 12.70 17.28 -11.19
C ASN A 190 12.49 18.26 -10.02
N ARG A 191 11.35 18.20 -9.37
CA ARG A 191 11.02 19.01 -8.19
C ARG A 191 11.51 18.39 -6.87
N GLY A 192 12.05 17.17 -6.90
CA GLY A 192 12.51 16.46 -5.70
C GLY A 192 11.37 16.11 -4.71
N LEU A 193 10.14 15.92 -5.20
CA LEU A 193 9.00 15.60 -4.36
C LEU A 193 9.07 14.17 -3.85
N LYS A 194 8.83 13.98 -2.56
CA LYS A 194 8.93 12.68 -1.89
C LYS A 194 7.60 11.91 -1.94
N VAL A 195 7.22 11.45 -3.11
CA VAL A 195 6.03 10.60 -3.28
C VAL A 195 6.32 9.16 -2.88
N MET A 196 7.39 8.61 -3.46
CA MET A 196 7.91 7.26 -3.22
C MET A 196 9.45 7.29 -3.35
N ASP A 197 10.11 6.15 -3.08
CA ASP A 197 11.53 6.04 -3.42
C ASP A 197 11.77 6.05 -4.94
N LEU A 198 13.00 6.35 -5.35
CA LEU A 198 13.33 6.49 -6.77
C LEU A 198 13.14 5.19 -7.56
N THR A 199 13.43 4.05 -6.94
CA THR A 199 13.27 2.73 -7.59
C THR A 199 11.80 2.45 -7.88
N ALA A 200 10.92 2.69 -6.92
CA ALA A 200 9.49 2.53 -7.09
C ALA A 200 8.94 3.49 -8.17
N THR A 201 9.38 4.76 -8.14
CA THR A 201 8.98 5.76 -9.11
C THR A 201 9.40 5.37 -10.53
N ALA A 202 10.64 4.90 -10.71
CA ALA A 202 11.15 4.43 -12.01
C ALA A 202 10.36 3.23 -12.53
N LEU A 203 10.10 2.23 -11.67
CA LEU A 203 9.30 1.05 -12.03
C LEU A 203 7.89 1.44 -12.51
N CYS A 204 7.21 2.30 -11.78
CA CYS A 204 5.87 2.75 -12.15
C CYS A 204 5.87 3.52 -13.47
N LYS A 205 6.83 4.45 -13.66
CA LYS A 205 6.98 5.23 -14.89
C LYS A 205 7.23 4.33 -16.11
N GLU A 206 8.21 3.41 -16.03
CA GLU A 206 8.58 2.53 -17.13
C GLU A 206 7.45 1.59 -17.55
N ASN A 207 6.63 1.14 -16.57
CA ASN A 207 5.51 0.23 -16.82
C ASN A 207 4.17 0.96 -16.95
N LYS A 208 4.15 2.29 -16.97
CA LYS A 208 2.95 3.13 -17.12
C LYS A 208 1.87 2.81 -16.08
N LEU A 209 2.27 2.46 -14.86
CA LEU A 209 1.36 2.25 -13.74
C LEU A 209 1.11 3.59 -13.04
N PRO A 210 -0.07 4.23 -13.18
CA PRO A 210 -0.36 5.48 -12.50
C PRO A 210 -0.48 5.27 -11.00
N ILE A 211 -0.18 6.32 -10.23
CA ILE A 211 -0.33 6.33 -8.77
C ILE A 211 -1.33 7.39 -8.38
N ILE A 212 -2.24 7.08 -7.46
CA ILE A 212 -3.07 8.08 -6.80
C ILE A 212 -2.69 8.13 -5.32
N VAL A 213 -2.21 9.29 -4.88
CA VAL A 213 -1.94 9.56 -3.45
C VAL A 213 -3.16 10.21 -2.84
N PHE A 214 -3.70 9.62 -1.79
CA PHE A 214 -4.95 10.11 -1.17
C PHE A 214 -4.98 9.81 0.34
N ASP A 215 -5.84 10.53 1.05
CA ASP A 215 -6.12 10.28 2.47
C ASP A 215 -7.02 9.05 2.64
N MET A 216 -6.44 7.97 3.17
CA MET A 216 -7.14 6.72 3.47
C MET A 216 -7.84 6.76 4.84
N ASP A 217 -7.45 7.66 5.73
CA ASP A 217 -7.99 7.74 7.09
C ASP A 217 -9.42 8.28 7.11
N THR A 218 -9.78 9.10 6.13
CA THR A 218 -11.14 9.60 5.97
C THR A 218 -12.04 8.52 5.38
N PRO A 219 -13.09 8.08 6.13
CA PRO A 219 -14.03 7.06 5.64
C PRO A 219 -14.69 7.44 4.31
N GLY A 220 -14.76 6.48 3.40
CA GLY A 220 -15.37 6.65 2.08
C GLY A 220 -14.42 7.20 1.00
N ASN A 221 -13.24 7.68 1.34
CA ASN A 221 -12.30 8.23 0.34
C ASN A 221 -11.82 7.16 -0.64
N LEU A 222 -11.59 5.93 -0.19
CA LEU A 222 -11.19 4.84 -1.07
C LEU A 222 -12.24 4.62 -2.18
N LYS A 223 -13.51 4.61 -1.82
CA LYS A 223 -14.63 4.51 -2.76
C LYS A 223 -14.67 5.68 -3.74
N LYS A 224 -14.57 6.91 -3.25
CA LYS A 224 -14.59 8.13 -4.07
C LYS A 224 -13.46 8.15 -5.09
N VAL A 225 -12.23 7.78 -4.70
CA VAL A 225 -11.10 7.62 -5.64
C VAL A 225 -11.46 6.66 -6.76
N LEU A 226 -12.06 5.52 -6.43
CA LEU A 226 -12.44 4.51 -7.42
C LEU A 226 -13.62 4.94 -8.32
N GLU A 227 -14.48 5.79 -7.83
CA GLU A 227 -15.54 6.44 -8.63
C GLU A 227 -15.01 7.56 -9.53
N GLY A 228 -13.73 7.91 -9.38
CA GLY A 228 -13.03 8.91 -10.20
C GLY A 228 -13.18 10.35 -9.67
N GLU A 229 -13.59 10.51 -8.41
CA GLU A 229 -13.61 11.83 -7.79
C GLU A 229 -12.19 12.38 -7.61
N PRO A 230 -11.96 13.68 -7.82
CA PRO A 230 -10.63 14.31 -7.77
C PRO A 230 -10.19 14.60 -6.33
N ILE A 231 -10.17 13.60 -5.45
CA ILE A 231 -9.85 13.77 -4.02
C ILE A 231 -8.39 13.47 -3.66
N GLY A 232 -7.57 13.09 -4.60
CA GLY A 232 -6.15 12.83 -4.39
C GLY A 232 -5.28 13.60 -5.36
N THR A 233 -4.04 13.15 -5.52
CA THR A 233 -3.14 13.58 -6.59
C THR A 233 -2.83 12.38 -7.48
N LEU A 234 -3.11 12.52 -8.78
CA LEU A 234 -2.71 11.55 -9.80
C LEU A 234 -1.27 11.80 -10.24
N VAL A 235 -0.44 10.75 -10.24
CA VAL A 235 0.93 10.73 -10.78
C VAL A 235 0.97 9.80 -11.99
N TYR A 236 1.47 10.26 -13.15
CA TYR A 236 1.48 9.51 -14.41
C TYR A 236 2.71 9.81 -15.29
#